data_3d4fb563f96708c1e6c1d8e8bfe6b8bf
#
_entry.id   3d4fb563f96708c1e6c1d8e8bfe6b8bf
#
_cell.length_a   1.000
_cell.length_b   1.000
_cell.length_c   1.000
_cell.angle_alpha   90.00
_cell.angle_beta   90.00
_cell.angle_gamma   90.00
#
_symmetry.space_group_name_H-M   'P 1'
#
loop_
_entity.id
_entity.type
_entity.pdbx_description
1 polymer ?
#
loop_
_entity_poly.entity_id
_entity_poly.type
_entity_poly.pdbx_seq_one_letter_code
_entity_poly.pdbx_strand_id
1 'polypeptide(L)'
;MERIPIPGGRDVRAVLDDRGADRVVVACPPHPQMGGSRSDRRLQAVGDAVGERGVACLRFDYGPWDEGRGERRDCLAALEWARERFDSVALFGYSFGAGVALLAAAEADPQPAAVSVLAPPARLDDGTETPPAVGDIDCPLQVCYGERDDTADWRPVVDAARERGAAVEALPADHHFVGQGERVGSLVAQFVTR
;
A
#
# COMPACT_ATOMS: atom_id res chain seq x y z
N MET A 1 7.09 18.99 -0.81
CA MET A 1 5.76 18.32 -0.75
C MET A 1 4.80 19.05 -1.68
N GLU A 2 4.45 18.46 -2.79
CA GLU A 2 3.57 19.02 -3.83
C GLU A 2 2.18 18.40 -3.71
N ARG A 3 1.13 19.21 -3.88
CA ARG A 3 -0.27 18.72 -3.91
C ARG A 3 -0.68 18.46 -5.35
N ILE A 4 -1.15 17.23 -5.62
CA ILE A 4 -1.40 16.73 -6.97
C ILE A 4 -2.82 16.17 -7.04
N PRO A 5 -3.65 16.61 -7.99
CA PRO A 5 -4.86 15.88 -8.36
C PRO A 5 -4.46 14.66 -9.21
N ILE A 6 -4.99 13.49 -8.87
CA ILE A 6 -4.83 12.30 -9.70
C ILE A 6 -5.99 12.25 -10.71
N PRO A 7 -5.72 12.19 -12.01
CA PRO A 7 -6.76 12.04 -13.03
C PRO A 7 -7.56 10.74 -12.84
N GLY A 8 -8.85 10.75 -13.19
CA GLY A 8 -9.68 9.53 -13.09
C GLY A 8 -11.12 9.77 -12.70
N GLY A 9 -11.52 11.04 -12.49
CA GLY A 9 -12.91 11.44 -12.27
C GLY A 9 -13.45 11.23 -10.85
N ARG A 10 -12.63 10.72 -9.89
CA ARG A 10 -13.08 10.41 -8.54
C ARG A 10 -12.59 11.38 -7.44
N ASP A 11 -12.07 12.57 -7.80
CA ASP A 11 -11.53 13.58 -6.86
C ASP A 11 -10.41 13.03 -5.94
N VAL A 12 -9.53 12.22 -6.50
CA VAL A 12 -8.36 11.68 -5.80
C VAL A 12 -7.31 12.76 -5.64
N ARG A 13 -6.84 12.99 -4.41
CA ARG A 13 -5.87 14.03 -4.09
C ARG A 13 -4.62 13.44 -3.46
N ALA A 14 -3.49 13.73 -4.04
CA ALA A 14 -2.21 13.21 -3.58
C ALA A 14 -1.27 14.31 -3.08
N VAL A 15 -0.26 13.82 -2.38
CA VAL A 15 0.94 14.59 -2.00
C VAL A 15 2.14 13.78 -2.46
N LEU A 16 3.02 14.42 -3.21
CA LEU A 16 4.28 13.84 -3.63
C LEU A 16 5.43 14.42 -2.80
N ASP A 17 6.15 13.54 -2.15
CA ASP A 17 7.44 13.82 -1.53
C ASP A 17 8.52 13.36 -2.50
N ASP A 18 8.89 14.27 -3.43
CA ASP A 18 9.90 14.04 -4.45
C ASP A 18 11.15 14.86 -4.12
N ARG A 19 12.31 14.26 -4.35
CA ARG A 19 13.65 14.86 -4.20
C ARG A 19 14.47 14.69 -5.48
N GLY A 20 13.80 14.60 -6.64
CA GLY A 20 14.46 14.31 -7.91
C GLY A 20 14.75 12.82 -8.08
N ALA A 21 13.86 11.96 -7.63
CA ALA A 21 13.99 10.50 -7.71
C ALA A 21 13.44 9.97 -9.05
N ASP A 22 14.07 8.91 -9.57
CA ASP A 22 13.58 8.16 -10.73
C ASP A 22 12.60 7.03 -10.33
N ARG A 23 12.46 6.77 -9.04
CA ARG A 23 11.61 5.71 -8.47
C ARG A 23 10.61 6.28 -7.47
N VAL A 24 9.42 5.68 -7.40
CA VAL A 24 8.37 6.12 -6.48
C VAL A 24 7.67 4.94 -5.80
N VAL A 25 7.24 5.14 -4.56
CA VAL A 25 6.28 4.28 -3.88
C VAL A 25 4.92 4.97 -3.84
N VAL A 26 3.90 4.33 -4.39
CA VAL A 26 2.49 4.74 -4.22
C VAL A 26 1.98 4.12 -2.93
N ALA A 27 1.42 4.94 -2.04
CA ALA A 27 1.00 4.50 -0.70
C ALA A 27 -0.51 4.65 -0.49
N CYS A 28 -1.19 3.51 -0.35
CA CYS A 28 -2.63 3.40 -0.13
C CYS A 28 -2.98 3.59 1.34
N PRO A 29 -3.81 4.58 1.70
CA PRO A 29 -4.18 4.86 3.09
C PRO A 29 -5.14 3.82 3.67
N PRO A 30 -5.25 3.76 5.02
CA PRO A 30 -6.24 2.92 5.69
C PRO A 30 -7.66 3.41 5.45
N HIS A 31 -8.63 2.77 6.09
CA HIS A 31 -10.07 2.94 5.83
C HIS A 31 -10.55 4.39 5.93
N PRO A 32 -11.06 5.00 4.84
CA PRO A 32 -11.39 6.42 4.81
C PRO A 32 -12.55 6.78 5.74
N GLN A 33 -13.53 5.88 5.94
CA GLN A 33 -14.64 6.09 6.87
C GLN A 33 -14.22 6.03 8.35
N MET A 34 -13.00 5.53 8.62
CA MET A 34 -12.40 5.48 9.96
C MET A 34 -11.31 6.57 10.15
N GLY A 35 -11.31 7.59 9.30
CA GLY A 35 -10.36 8.71 9.37
C GLY A 35 -9.02 8.42 8.72
N GLY A 36 -8.91 7.33 7.96
CA GLY A 36 -7.73 7.02 7.15
C GLY A 36 -7.50 8.07 6.07
N SER A 37 -6.27 8.48 5.89
CA SER A 37 -5.88 9.48 4.91
C SER A 37 -4.40 9.37 4.52
N ARG A 38 -3.99 10.12 3.50
CA ARG A 38 -2.57 10.28 3.10
C ARG A 38 -1.65 10.77 4.23
N SER A 39 -2.22 11.33 5.30
CA SER A 39 -1.48 11.82 6.48
C SER A 39 -1.34 10.76 7.57
N ASP A 40 -1.71 9.51 7.31
CA ASP A 40 -1.51 8.41 8.24
C ASP A 40 -0.04 8.25 8.63
N ARG A 41 0.24 8.03 9.91
CA ARG A 41 1.60 7.99 10.46
C ARG A 41 2.44 6.84 9.89
N ARG A 42 1.81 5.68 9.55
CA ARG A 42 2.53 4.55 8.96
C ARG A 42 2.92 4.86 7.53
N LEU A 43 2.04 5.52 6.76
CA LEU A 43 2.35 6.01 5.43
C LEU A 43 3.46 7.07 5.46
N GLN A 44 3.42 7.99 6.43
CA GLN A 44 4.47 9.00 6.60
C GLN A 44 5.82 8.34 6.92
N ALA A 45 5.85 7.39 7.87
CA ALA A 45 7.06 6.67 8.23
C ALA A 45 7.68 5.90 7.04
N VAL A 46 6.85 5.29 6.20
CA VAL A 46 7.31 4.67 4.95
C VAL A 46 7.84 5.72 3.99
N GLY A 47 7.13 6.84 3.79
CA GLY A 47 7.57 7.94 2.95
C GLY A 47 8.92 8.51 3.36
N ASP A 48 9.14 8.73 4.66
CA ASP A 48 10.41 9.20 5.22
C ASP A 48 11.55 8.18 4.95
N ALA A 49 11.29 6.90 5.22
CA ALA A 49 12.29 5.84 5.07
C ALA A 49 12.68 5.56 3.60
N VAL A 50 11.73 5.65 2.65
CA VAL A 50 12.06 5.52 1.21
C VAL A 50 12.76 6.79 0.71
N GLY A 51 12.38 7.97 1.22
CA GLY A 51 13.04 9.23 0.92
C GLY A 51 14.52 9.27 1.31
N GLU A 52 14.89 8.64 2.45
CA GLU A 52 16.29 8.44 2.86
C GLU A 52 17.10 7.58 1.87
N ARG A 53 16.40 6.78 1.03
CA ARG A 53 16.99 5.92 0.00
C ARG A 53 16.90 6.51 -1.41
N GLY A 54 16.52 7.79 -1.53
CA GLY A 54 16.39 8.48 -2.81
C GLY A 54 15.20 7.99 -3.65
N VAL A 55 14.12 7.54 -3.01
CA VAL A 55 12.89 7.11 -3.66
C VAL A 55 11.76 8.07 -3.26
N ALA A 56 10.99 8.54 -4.24
CA ALA A 56 9.83 9.40 -4.00
C ALA A 56 8.70 8.61 -3.31
N CYS A 57 7.78 9.33 -2.65
CA CYS A 57 6.58 8.74 -2.08
C CYS A 57 5.34 9.54 -2.50
N LEU A 58 4.40 8.88 -3.17
CA LEU A 58 3.10 9.42 -3.52
C LEU A 58 2.06 8.87 -2.53
N ARG A 59 1.59 9.73 -1.63
CA ARG A 59 0.52 9.42 -0.67
C ARG A 59 -0.75 10.11 -1.12
N PHE A 60 -1.88 9.40 -1.18
CA PHE A 60 -3.13 9.97 -1.69
C PHE A 60 -4.32 9.71 -0.76
N ASP A 61 -5.36 10.49 -0.92
CA ASP A 61 -6.69 10.23 -0.36
C ASP A 61 -7.57 9.66 -1.47
N TYR A 62 -8.38 8.67 -1.13
CA TYR A 62 -9.39 8.14 -2.04
C TYR A 62 -10.45 9.20 -2.39
N GLY A 63 -11.08 9.03 -3.53
CA GLY A 63 -12.30 9.74 -3.88
C GLY A 63 -13.48 9.36 -2.99
N PRO A 64 -14.73 9.67 -3.38
CA PRO A 64 -15.92 9.30 -2.62
C PRO A 64 -15.95 7.80 -2.31
N TRP A 65 -16.33 7.48 -1.06
CA TRP A 65 -16.41 6.10 -0.57
C TRP A 65 -17.27 5.19 -1.47
N ASP A 66 -16.74 4.02 -1.84
CA ASP A 66 -17.39 3.03 -2.70
C ASP A 66 -17.03 1.58 -2.28
N GLU A 67 -16.95 1.34 -0.97
CA GLU A 67 -16.82 0.03 -0.33
C GLU A 67 -15.60 -0.82 -0.76
N GLY A 68 -14.61 -0.20 -1.39
CA GLY A 68 -13.41 -0.86 -1.93
C GLY A 68 -13.34 -0.86 -3.46
N ARG A 69 -14.47 -0.83 -4.16
CA ARG A 69 -14.51 -0.82 -5.64
C ARG A 69 -13.90 0.44 -6.23
N GLY A 70 -14.33 1.60 -5.74
CA GLY A 70 -13.82 2.88 -6.18
C GLY A 70 -12.40 3.12 -5.71
N GLU A 71 -12.10 2.76 -4.47
CA GLU A 71 -10.77 2.90 -3.87
C GLU A 71 -9.71 2.08 -4.63
N ARG A 72 -10.08 0.90 -5.15
CA ARG A 72 -9.21 0.12 -6.05
C ARG A 72 -8.95 0.85 -7.37
N ARG A 73 -9.98 1.45 -7.99
CA ARG A 73 -9.80 2.28 -9.20
C ARG A 73 -8.92 3.50 -8.93
N ASP A 74 -9.06 4.12 -7.77
CA ASP A 74 -8.23 5.26 -7.35
C ASP A 74 -6.76 4.84 -7.21
N CYS A 75 -6.49 3.66 -6.66
CA CYS A 75 -5.15 3.10 -6.59
C CYS A 75 -4.56 2.84 -7.98
N LEU A 76 -5.33 2.23 -8.89
CA LEU A 76 -4.91 2.00 -10.28
C LEU A 76 -4.60 3.33 -11.00
N ALA A 77 -5.44 4.35 -10.83
CA ALA A 77 -5.20 5.68 -11.39
C ALA A 77 -3.93 6.33 -10.81
N ALA A 78 -3.66 6.15 -9.51
CA ALA A 78 -2.44 6.64 -8.88
C ALA A 78 -1.19 5.90 -9.40
N LEU A 79 -1.28 4.59 -9.63
CA LEU A 79 -0.21 3.81 -10.26
C LEU A 79 0.08 4.27 -11.69
N GLU A 80 -0.95 4.50 -12.49
CA GLU A 80 -0.81 4.98 -13.86
C GLU A 80 -0.20 6.38 -13.91
N TRP A 81 -0.69 7.30 -13.08
CA TRP A 81 -0.10 8.64 -12.94
C TRP A 81 1.39 8.57 -12.58
N ALA A 82 1.76 7.66 -11.68
CA ALA A 82 3.15 7.48 -11.25
C ALA A 82 4.02 6.91 -12.38
N ARG A 83 3.54 5.94 -13.17
CA ARG A 83 4.26 5.34 -14.30
C ARG A 83 4.58 6.32 -15.42
N GLU A 84 3.75 7.35 -15.60
CA GLU A 84 4.02 8.41 -16.59
C GLU A 84 5.21 9.32 -16.20
N ARG A 85 5.69 9.24 -14.96
CA ARG A 85 6.63 10.22 -14.37
C ARG A 85 7.87 9.60 -13.73
N PHE A 86 7.84 8.31 -13.43
CA PHE A 86 8.91 7.58 -12.76
C PHE A 86 9.26 6.31 -13.52
N ASP A 87 10.53 5.95 -13.54
CA ASP A 87 11.03 4.76 -14.23
C ASP A 87 10.62 3.46 -13.52
N SER A 88 10.38 3.52 -12.21
CA SER A 88 9.96 2.36 -11.41
C SER A 88 8.95 2.78 -10.34
N VAL A 89 7.86 2.01 -10.25
CA VAL A 89 6.75 2.26 -9.33
C VAL A 89 6.53 1.04 -8.46
N ALA A 90 6.74 1.17 -7.15
CA ALA A 90 6.35 0.19 -6.15
C ALA A 90 5.04 0.60 -5.47
N LEU A 91 4.38 -0.36 -4.80
CA LEU A 91 3.11 -0.15 -4.13
C LEU A 91 3.22 -0.53 -2.65
N PHE A 92 2.69 0.34 -1.80
CA PHE A 92 2.52 0.07 -0.37
C PHE A 92 1.06 0.27 0.03
N GLY A 93 0.57 -0.54 0.96
CA GLY A 93 -0.77 -0.34 1.55
C GLY A 93 -0.82 -0.72 3.02
N TYR A 94 -1.64 -0.01 3.79
CA TYR A 94 -1.86 -0.32 5.20
C TYR A 94 -3.34 -0.57 5.50
N SER A 95 -3.65 -1.65 6.24
CA SER A 95 -5.00 -2.03 6.68
C SER A 95 -5.94 -2.18 5.46
N PHE A 96 -7.08 -1.47 5.41
CA PHE A 96 -7.94 -1.41 4.23
C PHE A 96 -7.14 -1.13 2.94
N GLY A 97 -6.20 -0.16 2.99
CA GLY A 97 -5.31 0.14 1.87
C GLY A 97 -4.37 -1.00 1.48
N ALA A 98 -4.08 -1.92 2.40
CA ALA A 98 -3.34 -3.14 2.08
C ALA A 98 -4.18 -4.10 1.22
N GLY A 99 -5.47 -4.26 1.54
CA GLY A 99 -6.40 -5.02 0.72
C GLY A 99 -6.59 -4.39 -0.67
N VAL A 100 -6.78 -3.07 -0.72
CA VAL A 100 -6.85 -2.31 -1.98
C VAL A 100 -5.58 -2.50 -2.81
N ALA A 101 -4.41 -2.42 -2.19
CA ALA A 101 -3.12 -2.57 -2.88
C ALA A 101 -2.93 -3.98 -3.46
N LEU A 102 -3.32 -5.05 -2.74
CA LEU A 102 -3.27 -6.41 -3.25
C LEU A 102 -4.15 -6.59 -4.48
N LEU A 103 -5.41 -6.15 -4.40
CA LEU A 103 -6.35 -6.26 -5.52
C LEU A 103 -5.93 -5.42 -6.73
N ALA A 104 -5.46 -4.18 -6.50
CA ALA A 104 -4.98 -3.33 -7.57
C ALA A 104 -3.70 -3.86 -8.22
N ALA A 105 -2.78 -4.44 -7.45
CA ALA A 105 -1.56 -5.03 -7.99
C ALA A 105 -1.83 -6.24 -8.87
N ALA A 106 -2.77 -7.11 -8.47
CA ALA A 106 -3.19 -8.26 -9.25
C ALA A 106 -3.88 -7.88 -10.58
N GLU A 107 -4.61 -6.75 -10.60
CA GLU A 107 -5.32 -6.24 -11.78
C GLU A 107 -4.43 -5.41 -12.72
N ALA A 108 -3.36 -4.80 -12.19
CA ALA A 108 -2.52 -3.85 -12.93
C ALA A 108 -1.71 -4.52 -14.04
N ASP A 109 -1.67 -3.89 -15.23
CA ASP A 109 -0.82 -4.29 -16.35
C ASP A 109 -0.10 -3.07 -16.93
N PRO A 110 1.24 -2.99 -16.82
CA PRO A 110 2.12 -3.90 -16.08
C PRO A 110 1.92 -3.85 -14.56
N GLN A 111 2.29 -4.90 -13.85
CA GLN A 111 2.26 -4.90 -12.39
C GLN A 111 3.32 -3.94 -11.78
N PRO A 112 3.17 -3.50 -10.51
CA PRO A 112 4.21 -2.73 -9.82
C PRO A 112 5.55 -3.46 -9.77
N ALA A 113 6.65 -2.74 -9.62
CA ALA A 113 7.99 -3.32 -9.47
C ALA A 113 8.12 -4.15 -8.18
N ALA A 114 7.38 -3.79 -7.14
CA ALA A 114 7.26 -4.54 -5.88
C ALA A 114 5.99 -4.09 -5.14
N VAL A 115 5.43 -4.98 -4.32
CA VAL A 115 4.28 -4.70 -3.45
C VAL A 115 4.63 -5.04 -2.01
N SER A 116 4.38 -4.12 -1.10
CA SER A 116 4.47 -4.36 0.35
C SER A 116 3.17 -3.98 1.03
N VAL A 117 2.63 -4.85 1.86
CA VAL A 117 1.37 -4.60 2.57
C VAL A 117 1.53 -4.81 4.09
N LEU A 118 0.86 -3.95 4.86
CA LEU A 118 0.88 -3.97 6.32
C LEU A 118 -0.54 -4.21 6.86
N ALA A 119 -0.71 -5.24 7.69
CA ALA A 119 -1.98 -5.62 8.31
C ALA A 119 -3.14 -5.78 7.28
N PRO A 120 -2.96 -6.58 6.22
CA PRO A 120 -3.98 -6.72 5.18
C PRO A 120 -5.22 -7.45 5.70
N PRO A 121 -6.45 -6.97 5.41
CA PRO A 121 -7.67 -7.70 5.70
C PRO A 121 -7.89 -8.81 4.67
N ALA A 122 -8.54 -9.91 5.07
CA ALA A 122 -8.93 -10.98 4.15
C ALA A 122 -10.06 -10.57 3.19
N ARG A 123 -10.79 -9.49 3.50
CA ARG A 123 -11.95 -9.04 2.70
C ARG A 123 -12.12 -7.52 2.82
N LEU A 124 -12.55 -6.89 1.74
CA LEU A 124 -13.01 -5.50 1.73
C LEU A 124 -14.51 -5.40 2.01
N ASP A 125 -15.03 -4.19 2.17
CA ASP A 125 -16.42 -3.92 2.57
C ASP A 125 -17.44 -4.32 1.50
N ASP A 126 -17.07 -4.34 0.22
CA ASP A 126 -17.88 -4.86 -0.88
C ASP A 126 -17.96 -6.40 -0.93
N GLY A 127 -17.29 -7.07 0.01
CA GLY A 127 -17.20 -8.52 0.09
C GLY A 127 -16.10 -9.14 -0.77
N THR A 128 -15.30 -8.36 -1.51
CA THR A 128 -14.19 -8.87 -2.32
C THR A 128 -13.10 -9.47 -1.43
N GLU A 129 -12.75 -10.72 -1.68
CA GLU A 129 -11.68 -11.43 -0.96
C GLU A 129 -10.30 -11.04 -1.48
N THR A 130 -9.34 -10.83 -0.57
CA THR A 130 -7.98 -10.42 -0.91
C THR A 130 -6.98 -11.57 -1.01
N PRO A 131 -7.14 -12.74 -0.30
CA PRO A 131 -6.18 -13.84 -0.42
C PRO A 131 -6.01 -14.39 -1.85
N PRO A 132 -7.06 -14.52 -2.69
CA PRO A 132 -6.89 -14.99 -4.07
C PRO A 132 -5.99 -14.08 -4.90
N ALA A 133 -6.06 -12.75 -4.71
CA ALA A 133 -5.23 -11.79 -5.43
C ALA A 133 -3.73 -11.98 -5.17
N VAL A 134 -3.35 -12.56 -4.02
CA VAL A 134 -1.93 -12.88 -3.72
C VAL A 134 -1.35 -13.83 -4.77
N GLY A 135 -2.14 -14.78 -5.27
CA GLY A 135 -1.73 -15.73 -6.31
C GLY A 135 -1.53 -15.09 -7.69
N ASP A 136 -2.22 -13.98 -7.96
CA ASP A 136 -2.22 -13.29 -9.25
C ASP A 136 -1.16 -12.17 -9.33
N ILE A 137 -0.42 -11.93 -8.24
CA ILE A 137 0.68 -10.95 -8.20
C ILE A 137 1.99 -11.66 -8.58
N ASP A 138 2.59 -11.35 -9.73
CA ASP A 138 3.84 -11.95 -10.20
C ASP A 138 5.10 -11.24 -9.66
N CYS A 139 4.99 -9.95 -9.34
CA CYS A 139 6.11 -9.16 -8.81
C CYS A 139 6.48 -9.56 -7.37
N PRO A 140 7.65 -9.11 -6.85
CA PRO A 140 8.02 -9.31 -5.44
C PRO A 140 6.94 -8.78 -4.49
N LEU A 141 6.52 -9.63 -3.55
CA LEU A 141 5.50 -9.33 -2.55
C LEU A 141 6.04 -9.50 -1.13
N GLN A 142 5.74 -8.52 -0.26
CA GLN A 142 5.96 -8.57 1.18
C GLN A 142 4.65 -8.37 1.92
N VAL A 143 4.38 -9.23 2.89
CA VAL A 143 3.23 -9.11 3.81
C VAL A 143 3.74 -8.96 5.24
N CYS A 144 3.44 -7.81 5.86
CA CYS A 144 3.76 -7.53 7.25
C CYS A 144 2.49 -7.56 8.10
N TYR A 145 2.55 -8.14 9.30
CA TYR A 145 1.41 -8.20 10.20
C TYR A 145 1.81 -8.02 11.66
N GLY A 146 0.88 -7.58 12.49
CA GLY A 146 1.02 -7.53 13.93
C GLY A 146 0.62 -8.86 14.59
N GLU A 147 1.48 -9.44 15.42
CA GLU A 147 1.18 -10.72 16.11
C GLU A 147 -0.04 -10.61 17.04
N ARG A 148 -0.33 -9.40 17.54
CA ARG A 148 -1.46 -9.08 18.42
C ARG A 148 -2.57 -8.28 17.71
N ASP A 149 -2.56 -8.28 16.37
CA ASP A 149 -3.61 -7.63 15.57
C ASP A 149 -4.88 -8.49 15.64
N ASP A 150 -5.91 -7.98 16.30
CA ASP A 150 -7.25 -8.55 16.45
C ASP A 150 -8.32 -7.77 15.66
N THR A 151 -7.90 -6.78 14.87
CA THR A 151 -8.76 -5.90 14.07
C THR A 151 -8.87 -6.39 12.63
N ALA A 152 -7.74 -6.67 11.98
CA ALA A 152 -7.72 -7.21 10.65
C ALA A 152 -7.69 -8.75 10.67
N ASP A 153 -8.52 -9.37 9.83
CA ASP A 153 -8.40 -10.81 9.55
C ASP A 153 -7.27 -11.04 8.54
N TRP A 154 -6.04 -10.91 9.02
CA TRP A 154 -4.82 -10.97 8.20
C TRP A 154 -4.35 -12.41 7.90
N ARG A 155 -4.78 -13.41 8.69
CA ARG A 155 -4.28 -14.79 8.60
C ARG A 155 -4.43 -15.40 7.21
N PRO A 156 -5.61 -15.35 6.54
CA PRO A 156 -5.76 -15.93 5.21
C PRO A 156 -4.80 -15.32 4.16
N VAL A 157 -4.50 -14.01 4.27
CA VAL A 157 -3.55 -13.34 3.38
C VAL A 157 -2.12 -13.79 3.64
N VAL A 158 -1.74 -13.92 4.91
CA VAL A 158 -0.41 -14.41 5.31
C VAL A 158 -0.20 -15.86 4.86
N ASP A 159 -1.21 -16.70 4.98
CA ASP A 159 -1.13 -18.11 4.55
C ASP A 159 -0.97 -18.19 3.03
N ALA A 160 -1.75 -17.45 2.25
CA ALA A 160 -1.60 -17.36 0.80
C ALA A 160 -0.21 -16.81 0.40
N ALA A 161 0.30 -15.81 1.13
CA ALA A 161 1.64 -15.27 0.89
C ALA A 161 2.75 -16.30 1.15
N ARG A 162 2.63 -17.09 2.20
CA ARG A 162 3.56 -18.18 2.52
C ARG A 162 3.53 -19.29 1.47
N GLU A 163 2.35 -19.71 1.04
CA GLU A 163 2.16 -20.72 -0.02
C GLU A 163 2.81 -20.29 -1.33
N ARG A 164 2.75 -18.99 -1.65
CA ARG A 164 3.42 -18.40 -2.81
C ARG A 164 4.93 -18.24 -2.64
N GLY A 165 5.47 -18.34 -1.43
CA GLY A 165 6.88 -18.05 -1.13
C GLY A 165 7.22 -16.56 -1.07
N ALA A 166 6.23 -15.69 -0.82
CA ALA A 166 6.42 -14.26 -0.60
C ALA A 166 7.13 -13.99 0.74
N ALA A 167 7.71 -12.79 0.87
CA ALA A 167 8.30 -12.36 2.15
C ALA A 167 7.18 -12.10 3.18
N VAL A 168 7.29 -12.72 4.35
CA VAL A 168 6.32 -12.55 5.45
C VAL A 168 7.05 -12.12 6.71
N GLU A 169 6.63 -10.99 7.30
CA GLU A 169 7.26 -10.37 8.46
C GLU A 169 6.25 -10.20 9.60
N ALA A 170 6.54 -10.79 10.74
CA ALA A 170 5.76 -10.62 11.97
C ALA A 170 6.36 -9.51 12.84
N LEU A 171 5.50 -8.61 13.32
CA LEU A 171 5.89 -7.56 14.26
C LEU A 171 5.21 -7.75 15.61
N PRO A 172 5.88 -7.51 16.74
CA PRO A 172 5.28 -7.60 18.07
C PRO A 172 4.39 -6.38 18.36
N ALA A 173 3.33 -6.21 17.54
CA ALA A 173 2.44 -5.06 17.53
C ALA A 173 0.98 -5.48 17.46
N ASP A 174 0.08 -4.55 17.83
CA ASP A 174 -1.33 -4.59 17.50
C ASP A 174 -1.57 -4.00 16.08
N HIS A 175 -2.85 -3.86 15.69
CA HIS A 175 -3.23 -3.29 14.39
C HIS A 175 -2.65 -1.90 14.13
N HIS A 176 -2.50 -1.08 15.17
CA HIS A 176 -2.12 0.33 15.04
C HIS A 176 -0.62 0.57 14.96
N PHE A 177 0.23 -0.43 15.26
CA PHE A 177 1.69 -0.33 15.23
C PHE A 177 2.23 0.88 15.99
N VAL A 178 1.61 1.20 17.14
CA VAL A 178 2.03 2.34 17.97
C VAL A 178 3.47 2.17 18.41
N GLY A 179 4.30 3.20 18.18
CA GLY A 179 5.74 3.18 18.47
C GLY A 179 6.59 2.32 17.53
N GLN A 180 5.99 1.72 16.48
CA GLN A 180 6.70 0.87 15.51
C GLN A 180 6.95 1.57 14.16
N GLY A 181 6.65 2.86 14.03
CA GLY A 181 6.70 3.59 12.74
C GLY A 181 8.06 3.48 12.05
N GLU A 182 9.15 3.71 12.76
CA GLU A 182 10.52 3.61 12.23
C GLU A 182 10.82 2.18 11.74
N ARG A 183 10.42 1.16 12.50
CA ARG A 183 10.61 -0.24 12.13
C ARG A 183 9.79 -0.61 10.89
N VAL A 184 8.52 -0.21 10.83
CA VAL A 184 7.66 -0.40 9.65
C VAL A 184 8.25 0.29 8.44
N GLY A 185 8.62 1.57 8.56
CA GLY A 185 9.24 2.33 7.48
C GLY A 185 10.52 1.65 6.95
N SER A 186 11.40 1.22 7.84
CA SER A 186 12.65 0.55 7.49
C SER A 186 12.42 -0.78 6.77
N LEU A 187 11.49 -1.62 7.27
CA LEU A 187 11.16 -2.92 6.65
C LEU A 187 10.62 -2.74 5.24
N VAL A 188 9.65 -1.86 5.07
CA VAL A 188 9.02 -1.59 3.77
C VAL A 188 10.05 -0.99 2.82
N ALA A 189 10.79 0.06 3.24
CA ALA A 189 11.79 0.70 2.41
C ALA A 189 12.89 -0.28 1.95
N GLN A 190 13.37 -1.13 2.86
CA GLN A 190 14.36 -2.14 2.52
C GLN A 190 13.87 -3.14 1.46
N PHE A 191 12.58 -3.44 1.46
CA PHE A 191 11.98 -4.37 0.50
C PHE A 191 11.73 -3.71 -0.86
N VAL A 192 11.04 -2.57 -0.90
CA VAL A 192 10.60 -1.93 -2.15
C VAL A 192 11.70 -1.17 -2.91
N THR A 193 12.88 -1.00 -2.30
CA THR A 193 14.02 -0.31 -2.93
C THR A 193 15.15 -1.24 -3.38
N ARG A 194 14.93 -2.55 -3.38
CA ARG A 194 15.88 -3.56 -3.87
C ARG A 194 16.15 -3.48 -5.36
#